data_da7718d3dd3a27fc2f5ef89a8d36ea21
#
_entry.id   da7718d3dd3a27fc2f5ef89a8d36ea21
#
_cell.length_a   1.000
_cell.length_b   1.000
_cell.length_c   1.000
_cell.angle_alpha   90.00
_cell.angle_beta   90.00
_cell.angle_gamma   90.00
#
_symmetry.space_group_name_H-M   'P 1'
#
loop_
_entity.id
_entity.type
_entity.pdbx_description
1 polymer ?
#
loop_
_entity_poly.entity_id
_entity_poly.type
_entity_poly.pdbx_seq_one_letter_code
_entity_poly.pdbx_strand_id
1 'polypeptide(L)'
;MKISNIRARGFVQDRLPFKGNNLFAVNKGNKYIVYSYGVHFPLFMYSNGTWYENQDKYSVTTSKQKTQSHPLCNTQKVSKEWLISEINQENFDLV
;
A
#
# COMPACT_ATOMS: atom_id res chain seq x y z
N MET A 1 -3.07 5.19 17.15
CA MET A 1 -3.05 3.89 17.84
C MET A 1 -2.39 2.85 16.94
N LYS A 2 -1.57 2.00 17.53
CA LYS A 2 -0.86 0.97 16.79
C LYS A 2 -1.65 -0.34 16.79
N ILE A 3 -1.78 -0.98 15.65
CA ILE A 3 -2.48 -2.25 15.54
C ILE A 3 -1.51 -3.36 15.18
N SER A 4 -1.89 -4.61 15.40
CA SER A 4 -1.08 -5.74 14.96
C SER A 4 -1.22 -5.92 13.45
N ASN A 5 -0.19 -6.50 12.82
CA ASN A 5 -0.23 -6.69 11.37
C ASN A 5 -1.37 -7.62 10.93
N ILE A 6 -1.79 -8.52 11.81
CA ILE A 6 -2.90 -9.43 11.49
C ILE A 6 -4.19 -8.68 11.23
N ARG A 7 -4.37 -7.52 11.87
CA ARG A 7 -5.59 -6.73 11.71
C ARG A 7 -5.52 -5.80 10.50
N ALA A 8 -4.36 -5.71 9.86
CA ALA A 8 -4.16 -4.75 8.78
C ALA A 8 -5.12 -4.96 7.60
N ARG A 9 -5.41 -6.23 7.28
CA ARG A 9 -6.25 -6.54 6.12
C ARG A 9 -7.62 -5.88 6.20
N GLY A 10 -8.24 -5.90 7.37
CA GLY A 10 -9.54 -5.26 7.54
C GLY A 10 -9.49 -3.77 7.22
N PHE A 11 -8.46 -3.09 7.72
CA PHE A 11 -8.28 -1.68 7.42
C PHE A 11 -8.01 -1.44 5.94
N VAL A 12 -7.20 -2.30 5.32
CA VAL A 12 -6.90 -2.16 3.90
C VAL A 12 -8.14 -2.37 3.04
N GLN A 13 -8.95 -3.36 3.36
CA GLN A 13 -10.17 -3.62 2.60
C GLN A 13 -11.14 -2.44 2.66
N ASP A 14 -11.18 -1.75 3.78
CA ASP A 14 -12.03 -0.58 3.96
C ASP A 14 -11.32 0.72 3.60
N ARG A 15 -10.07 0.63 3.17
CA ARG A 15 -9.24 1.77 2.80
C ARG A 15 -9.14 2.80 3.92
N LEU A 16 -8.90 2.30 5.13
CA LEU A 16 -8.74 3.15 6.31
C LEU A 16 -7.26 3.27 6.65
N PRO A 17 -6.79 4.46 7.02
CA PRO A 17 -5.40 4.61 7.44
C PRO A 17 -5.17 3.87 8.75
N PHE A 18 -3.95 3.32 8.89
CA PHE A 18 -3.59 2.62 10.12
C PHE A 18 -2.08 2.67 10.31
N LYS A 19 -1.65 2.33 11.52
CA LYS A 19 -0.24 2.20 11.85
C LYS A 19 -0.03 0.90 12.62
N GLY A 20 0.74 -0.02 12.03
CA GLY A 20 1.14 -1.27 12.68
C GLY A 20 2.58 -1.21 13.14
N ASN A 21 3.18 -2.37 13.42
CA ASN A 21 4.57 -2.43 13.85
C ASN A 21 5.53 -1.98 12.75
N ASN A 22 5.37 -2.57 11.57
CA ASN A 22 6.20 -2.23 10.42
C ASN A 22 5.36 -2.14 9.14
N LEU A 23 4.05 -2.02 9.30
CA LEU A 23 3.10 -1.76 8.23
C LEU A 23 2.31 -0.52 8.59
N PHE A 24 2.05 0.32 7.62
CA PHE A 24 1.15 1.45 7.84
C PHE A 24 0.51 1.84 6.52
N ALA A 25 -0.62 2.53 6.60
CA ALA A 25 -1.31 2.98 5.41
C ALA A 25 -1.79 4.41 5.62
N VAL A 26 -1.77 5.17 4.54
CA VAL A 26 -2.19 6.57 4.57
C VAL A 26 -3.04 6.86 3.35
N ASN A 27 -3.87 7.91 3.48
CA ASN A 27 -4.54 8.51 2.35
C ASN A 27 -3.71 9.69 1.88
N LYS A 28 -3.46 9.75 0.58
CA LYS A 28 -2.67 10.82 -0.01
C LYS A 28 -3.40 11.32 -1.25
N GLY A 29 -4.07 12.46 -1.13
CA GLY A 29 -4.95 12.90 -2.17
C GLY A 29 -6.10 11.91 -2.35
N ASN A 30 -6.30 11.44 -3.56
CA ASN A 30 -7.32 10.43 -3.83
C ASN A 30 -6.73 9.04 -3.97
N LYS A 31 -5.55 8.81 -3.38
CA LYS A 31 -4.90 7.51 -3.36
C LYS A 31 -4.80 6.99 -1.94
N TYR A 32 -4.86 5.67 -1.79
CA TYR A 32 -4.65 5.00 -0.52
C TYR A 32 -3.44 4.08 -0.68
N ILE A 33 -2.43 4.24 0.17
CA ILE A 33 -1.17 3.53 0.00
C ILE A 33 -0.81 2.77 1.26
N VAL A 34 -0.40 1.51 1.09
CA VAL A 34 0.08 0.66 2.17
C VAL A 34 1.60 0.53 2.02
N TYR A 35 2.33 0.87 3.09
CA TYR A 35 3.79 0.85 3.09
C TYR A 35 4.33 -0.19 4.05
N SER A 36 5.53 -0.68 3.76
CA SER A 36 6.31 -1.54 4.65
C SER A 36 7.54 -0.76 5.11
N TYR A 37 7.72 -0.61 6.42
CA TYR A 37 8.84 0.05 7.08
C TYR A 37 8.94 1.54 6.86
N GLY A 38 8.65 2.03 5.69
CA GLY A 38 8.75 3.46 5.41
C GLY A 38 8.18 3.81 4.06
N VAL A 39 8.14 5.11 3.76
CA VAL A 39 7.51 5.61 2.54
C VAL A 39 8.27 5.22 1.27
N HIS A 40 9.47 4.68 1.42
CA HIS A 40 10.25 4.24 0.26
C HIS A 40 9.80 2.88 -0.26
N PHE A 41 8.91 2.20 0.44
CA PHE A 41 8.58 0.84 0.09
C PHE A 41 7.07 0.61 0.10
N PRO A 42 6.36 1.10 -0.92
CA PRO A 42 4.92 0.84 -1.02
C PRO A 42 4.66 -0.62 -1.39
N LEU A 43 3.67 -1.20 -0.76
CA LEU A 43 3.22 -2.56 -1.06
C LEU A 43 1.99 -2.57 -1.94
N PHE A 44 1.03 -1.70 -1.65
CA PHE A 44 -0.23 -1.61 -2.38
C PHE A 44 -0.63 -0.16 -2.54
N MET A 45 -1.35 0.11 -3.62
CA MET A 45 -1.95 1.41 -3.84
C MET A 45 -3.35 1.22 -4.42
N TYR A 46 -4.32 1.95 -3.88
CA TYR A 46 -5.67 1.99 -4.44
C TYR A 46 -5.88 3.35 -5.08
N SER A 47 -6.25 3.36 -6.34
CA SER A 47 -6.46 4.59 -7.08
C SER A 47 -7.47 4.36 -8.20
N ASN A 48 -8.46 5.23 -8.30
CA ASN A 48 -9.45 5.19 -9.38
C ASN A 48 -10.13 3.82 -9.52
N GLY A 49 -10.43 3.19 -8.38
CA GLY A 49 -11.11 1.92 -8.39
C GLY A 49 -10.24 0.71 -8.67
N THR A 50 -8.94 0.89 -8.75
CA THR A 50 -8.01 -0.19 -9.07
C THR A 50 -7.00 -0.36 -7.94
N TRP A 51 -6.77 -1.61 -7.55
CA TRP A 51 -5.70 -1.95 -6.63
C TRP A 51 -4.44 -2.30 -7.42
N TYR A 52 -3.33 -1.72 -7.01
CA TYR A 52 -2.00 -2.01 -7.58
C TYR A 52 -1.16 -2.68 -6.53
N GLU A 53 -0.39 -3.66 -6.94
CA GLU A 53 0.43 -4.47 -6.02
C GLU A 53 1.87 -4.42 -6.46
N ASN A 54 2.78 -4.14 -5.51
CA ASN A 54 4.21 -4.17 -5.78
C ASN A 54 4.63 -5.62 -6.02
N GLN A 55 5.14 -5.90 -7.21
CA GLN A 55 5.57 -7.26 -7.57
C GLN A 55 7.00 -7.57 -7.17
N ASP A 56 7.76 -6.56 -6.76
CA ASP A 56 9.14 -6.77 -6.38
C ASP A 56 9.23 -7.54 -5.08
N LYS A 57 10.21 -8.41 -4.97
CA LYS A 57 10.43 -9.21 -3.79
C LYS A 57 11.71 -8.77 -3.11
N TYR A 58 11.66 -8.60 -1.81
CA TYR A 58 12.81 -8.12 -1.04
C TYR A 58 13.23 -9.10 0.04
N SER A 59 12.29 -9.63 0.81
CA SER A 59 12.62 -10.52 1.90
C SER A 59 11.40 -11.35 2.25
N VAL A 60 11.64 -12.38 3.07
CA VAL A 60 10.55 -13.22 3.58
C VAL A 60 9.59 -12.37 4.43
N THR A 61 10.14 -11.47 5.23
CA THR A 61 9.30 -10.61 6.08
C THR A 61 8.38 -9.73 5.24
N THR A 62 8.90 -9.16 4.17
CA THR A 62 8.09 -8.31 3.29
C THR A 62 7.00 -9.12 2.61
N SER A 63 7.31 -10.34 2.17
CA SER A 63 6.29 -11.20 1.57
C SER A 63 5.17 -11.52 2.55
N LYS A 64 5.52 -11.75 3.81
CA LYS A 64 4.54 -11.99 4.84
C LYS A 64 3.65 -10.77 5.08
N GLN A 65 4.24 -9.59 5.10
CA GLN A 65 3.49 -8.35 5.25
C GLN A 65 2.53 -8.13 4.10
N LYS A 66 2.94 -8.44 2.88
CA LYS A 66 2.05 -8.37 1.72
C LYS A 66 0.84 -9.28 1.90
N THR A 67 1.06 -10.49 2.36
CA THR A 67 -0.02 -11.43 2.60
C THR A 67 -0.97 -10.91 3.67
N GLN A 68 -0.42 -10.38 4.75
CA GLN A 68 -1.22 -9.89 5.87
C GLN A 68 -2.06 -8.67 5.51
N SER A 69 -1.60 -7.84 4.58
CA SER A 69 -2.30 -6.62 4.20
C SER A 69 -2.99 -6.72 2.85
N HIS A 70 -2.99 -7.89 2.22
CA HIS A 70 -3.60 -8.05 0.90
C HIS A 70 -5.10 -7.80 0.98
N PRO A 71 -5.65 -6.98 0.07
CA PRO A 71 -7.09 -6.69 0.10
C PRO A 71 -7.98 -7.84 -0.36
N LEU A 72 -7.40 -8.96 -0.80
CA LEU A 72 -8.13 -10.16 -1.24
C LEU A 72 -9.04 -9.87 -2.43
N CYS A 73 -8.55 -9.09 -3.36
CA CYS A 73 -9.25 -8.82 -4.62
C CYS A 73 -8.21 -8.77 -5.72
N ASN A 74 -8.68 -8.60 -6.95
CA ASN A 74 -7.77 -8.51 -8.09
C ASN A 74 -6.89 -7.28 -7.96
N THR A 75 -5.60 -7.47 -8.21
CA THR A 75 -4.63 -6.38 -8.19
C THR A 75 -3.84 -6.39 -9.49
N GLN A 76 -3.38 -5.22 -9.90
CA GLN A 76 -2.43 -5.12 -11.00
C GLN A 76 -1.01 -5.13 -10.43
N LYS A 77 -0.19 -6.05 -10.90
CA LYS A 77 1.17 -6.16 -10.41
C LYS A 77 2.07 -5.20 -11.17
N VAL A 78 2.78 -4.36 -10.42
CA VAL A 78 3.62 -3.29 -10.98
C VAL A 78 4.93 -3.25 -10.21
N SER A 79 5.90 -2.51 -10.76
CA SER A 79 7.19 -2.38 -10.10
C SER A 79 7.12 -1.34 -8.98
N LYS A 80 8.09 -1.43 -8.07
CA LYS A 80 8.20 -0.44 -6.99
C LYS A 80 8.41 0.96 -7.56
N GLU A 81 9.24 1.09 -8.58
CA GLU A 81 9.52 2.39 -9.18
C GLU A 81 8.24 3.01 -9.77
N TRP A 82 7.44 2.17 -10.42
CA TRP A 82 6.18 2.66 -10.96
C TRP A 82 5.26 3.18 -9.86
N LEU A 83 5.16 2.44 -8.76
CA LEU A 83 4.32 2.85 -7.64
C LEU A 83 4.79 4.17 -7.05
N ILE A 84 6.09 4.30 -6.82
CA ILE A 84 6.64 5.54 -6.24
C ILE A 84 6.38 6.71 -7.17
N SER A 85 6.54 6.51 -8.46
CA SER A 85 6.29 7.55 -9.44
C SER A 85 4.83 7.99 -9.41
N GLU A 86 3.90 7.03 -9.36
CA GLU A 86 2.47 7.36 -9.34
C GLU A 86 2.08 8.07 -8.05
N ILE A 87 2.64 7.67 -6.93
CA ILE A 87 2.36 8.30 -5.65
C ILE A 87 2.81 9.76 -5.68
N ASN A 88 3.92 10.04 -6.33
CA ASN A 88 4.48 11.39 -6.36
C ASN A 88 3.85 12.29 -7.40
N GLN A 89 2.98 11.77 -8.25
CA GLN A 89 2.35 12.56 -9.33
C GLN A 89 1.03 13.18 -8.92
N GLU A 90 0.66 13.10 -7.67
CA GLU A 90 -0.68 13.45 -7.24
C GLU A 90 -1.09 14.88 -7.50
N ASN A 91 -0.15 15.78 -7.68
CA ASN A 91 -0.47 17.21 -7.78
C ASN A 91 -0.47 17.73 -9.21
N PHE A 92 -0.19 16.89 -10.18
CA PHE A 92 0.03 17.38 -11.52
C PHE A 92 -1.24 17.67 -12.27
N ASP A 93 -2.31 17.04 -11.89
CA ASP A 93 -3.59 17.26 -12.56
C ASP A 93 -4.24 18.56 -12.16
N LEU A 94 -3.59 19.34 -11.33
CA LEU A 94 -4.09 20.65 -10.97
C LEU A 94 -3.73 21.72 -11.98
N VAL A 95 -2.93 21.39 -12.94
CA VAL A 95 -2.47 22.38 -13.92
C VAL A 95 -3.36 22.40 -15.11
#